data_dbe0729107360ab4841d824552aff7fd
#
_entry.id   dbe0729107360ab4841d824552aff7fd
#
_cell.length_a   1.000
_cell.length_b   1.000
_cell.length_c   1.000
_cell.angle_alpha   90.00
_cell.angle_beta   90.00
_cell.angle_gamma   90.00
#
_symmetry.space_group_name_H-M   'P 1'
#
loop_
_entity.id
_entity.type
_entity.pdbx_description
1 polymer ?
#
loop_
_entity_poly.entity_id
_entity_poly.type
_entity_poly.pdbx_seq_one_letter_code
_entity_poly.pdbx_strand_id
1 'polypeptide(L)'
;MRRITRITTVGIASAALALSATACGKSSSEAGSSSTSDSKAVKAAIAYDIGGRGDQSFNDAAYAGLQKAEKELGVKGAEAEPSEGESDADKVQRLTALARSGNNPVIGVGFAYAPAIEKVAKAYPKTTFGIIDDTSKTGPNIANLVFNEEQGSYLAGVAAAKTSKSHTVGFIGGVEVPLIKKFEAGFVQGVKDTDPKAKVLTQYLTQPPDFNGFSKPDLGKAAAQGQLDKGADVIYSAAGLAGSGAIEATAKAGKWAIGVDSDQYMQKGLAAYKDHILTSVTKDVQGSVFNLIKSVKDGKPQSGEVRMGLASNGVGLAASNPAYTKMTDVIAAVEKAKKDIVDGKITVKTTP
;
A
#
# COMPACT_ATOMS: atom_id res chain seq x y z
N MET A 1 -57.22 0.76 -34.18
CA MET A 1 -57.86 -0.51 -34.53
C MET A 1 -57.49 -1.49 -33.44
N ARG A 2 -58.43 -1.77 -32.53
CA ARG A 2 -59.17 -3.03 -32.37
C ARG A 2 -58.23 -4.20 -32.06
N ARG A 3 -58.39 -5.02 -31.02
CA ARG A 3 -59.42 -5.40 -30.01
C ARG A 3 -58.72 -6.31 -29.01
N ILE A 4 -58.83 -6.20 -27.70
CA ILE A 4 -59.87 -6.76 -26.80
C ILE A 4 -60.06 -8.28 -26.99
N THR A 5 -59.83 -9.09 -25.89
CA THR A 5 -60.88 -9.88 -25.23
C THR A 5 -60.18 -10.92 -24.33
N ARG A 6 -60.32 -10.88 -23.01
CA ARG A 6 -61.32 -11.48 -22.09
C ARG A 6 -61.05 -12.96 -21.78
N ILE A 7 -60.87 -13.24 -20.49
CA ILE A 7 -61.84 -13.77 -19.48
C ILE A 7 -61.92 -15.31 -19.55
N THR A 8 -61.83 -16.09 -18.50
CA THR A 8 -62.66 -16.42 -17.32
C THR A 8 -62.06 -17.64 -16.61
N THR A 9 -62.00 -17.70 -15.39
CA THR A 9 -62.84 -17.99 -14.17
C THR A 9 -62.67 -19.41 -13.63
N VAL A 10 -62.51 -19.46 -12.29
CA VAL A 10 -63.23 -20.21 -11.25
C VAL A 10 -62.95 -21.69 -11.02
N GLY A 11 -62.69 -22.00 -9.77
CA GLY A 11 -62.72 -23.35 -9.21
C GLY A 11 -62.43 -23.38 -7.71
N ILE A 12 -63.48 -23.22 -6.90
CA ILE A 12 -63.61 -23.34 -5.45
C ILE A 12 -63.70 -24.82 -5.04
N ALA A 13 -63.13 -25.19 -3.86
CA ALA A 13 -63.76 -26.07 -2.84
C ALA A 13 -62.69 -26.60 -1.91
N SER A 14 -62.59 -26.17 -0.69
CA SER A 14 -63.35 -26.57 0.53
C SER A 14 -62.82 -27.81 1.24
N ALA A 15 -62.33 -27.56 2.44
CA ALA A 15 -62.54 -28.15 3.74
C ALA A 15 -62.19 -29.63 4.02
N ALA A 16 -61.45 -29.86 5.10
CA ALA A 16 -62.05 -30.45 6.32
C ALA A 16 -61.01 -30.63 7.43
N LEU A 17 -61.42 -30.29 8.62
CA LEU A 17 -60.74 -30.48 9.93
C LEU A 17 -60.57 -31.96 10.27
N ALA A 18 -59.47 -32.24 11.06
CA ALA A 18 -59.58 -33.22 12.13
C ALA A 18 -58.54 -32.89 13.23
N LEU A 19 -59.09 -32.54 14.39
CA LEU A 19 -58.37 -32.52 15.67
C LEU A 19 -58.17 -33.95 16.18
N SER A 20 -57.02 -34.23 16.79
CA SER A 20 -56.91 -35.19 17.88
C SER A 20 -55.76 -34.82 18.79
N ALA A 21 -56.10 -34.56 20.03
CA ALA A 21 -55.24 -34.30 21.15
C ALA A 21 -54.89 -35.60 21.88
N THR A 22 -53.87 -35.48 22.75
CA THR A 22 -53.40 -36.31 23.86
C THR A 22 -52.16 -37.16 23.52
N ALA A 23 -51.07 -37.15 24.28
CA ALA A 23 -50.90 -37.22 25.72
C ALA A 23 -49.46 -36.95 26.10
N CYS A 24 -49.23 -36.61 27.36
CA CYS A 24 -47.98 -36.38 28.10
C CYS A 24 -46.93 -37.44 27.97
N GLY A 25 -45.67 -37.01 27.89
CA GLY A 25 -44.50 -37.81 28.16
C GLY A 25 -43.30 -36.89 28.48
N LYS A 26 -42.98 -36.77 29.76
CA LYS A 26 -41.85 -36.03 30.30
C LYS A 26 -40.59 -36.82 30.02
N SER A 27 -39.67 -36.28 29.29
CA SER A 27 -38.24 -36.66 29.44
C SER A 27 -37.36 -35.50 29.00
N SER A 28 -36.61 -35.02 29.93
CA SER A 28 -35.58 -34.04 29.85
C SER A 28 -34.43 -34.52 28.96
N SER A 29 -34.16 -33.81 27.87
CA SER A 29 -32.87 -33.81 27.23
C SER A 29 -32.59 -32.37 26.78
N GLU A 30 -31.60 -31.77 27.36
CA GLU A 30 -31.04 -30.49 26.99
C GLU A 30 -30.65 -30.53 25.54
N ALA A 31 -31.46 -29.94 24.67
CA ALA A 31 -31.02 -29.56 23.35
C ALA A 31 -30.32 -28.21 23.50
N GLY A 32 -28.98 -28.26 23.55
CA GLY A 32 -28.17 -27.08 23.44
C GLY A 32 -28.55 -26.29 22.20
N SER A 33 -29.25 -25.19 22.44
CA SER A 33 -29.46 -24.16 21.44
C SER A 33 -28.08 -23.59 21.10
N SER A 34 -27.43 -24.13 20.09
CA SER A 34 -26.32 -23.44 19.43
C SER A 34 -26.93 -22.19 18.78
N SER A 35 -26.95 -21.11 19.53
CA SER A 35 -27.08 -19.77 18.96
C SER A 35 -25.87 -19.58 18.05
N THR A 36 -26.00 -19.91 16.79
CA THR A 36 -25.17 -19.32 15.75
C THR A 36 -25.44 -17.83 15.84
N SER A 37 -24.59 -17.15 16.61
CA SER A 37 -24.48 -15.70 16.52
C SER A 37 -24.11 -15.42 15.06
N ASP A 38 -25.03 -14.88 14.33
CA ASP A 38 -24.77 -14.22 13.05
C ASP A 38 -23.79 -13.09 13.36
N SER A 39 -22.52 -13.42 13.45
CA SER A 39 -21.45 -12.45 13.61
C SER A 39 -21.46 -11.65 12.31
N LYS A 40 -22.05 -10.44 12.35
CA LYS A 40 -22.00 -9.51 11.21
C LYS A 40 -20.56 -9.47 10.73
N ALA A 41 -20.34 -9.85 9.47
CA ALA A 41 -19.03 -9.83 8.87
C ALA A 41 -18.38 -8.45 9.10
N VAL A 42 -17.17 -8.43 9.60
CA VAL A 42 -16.38 -7.20 9.78
C VAL A 42 -16.31 -6.50 8.42
N LYS A 43 -16.54 -5.20 8.42
CA LYS A 43 -16.37 -4.35 7.24
C LYS A 43 -15.09 -3.55 7.42
N ALA A 44 -14.23 -3.50 6.42
CA ALA A 44 -13.04 -2.69 6.40
C ALA A 44 -13.07 -1.73 5.21
N ALA A 45 -12.46 -0.57 5.32
CA ALA A 45 -12.41 0.39 4.23
C ALA A 45 -11.03 1.00 4.04
N ILE A 46 -10.70 1.28 2.77
CA ILE A 46 -9.50 2.00 2.37
C ILE A 46 -9.90 3.28 1.63
N ALA A 47 -9.26 4.38 1.99
CA ALA A 47 -9.29 5.64 1.25
C ALA A 47 -7.91 5.86 0.64
N TYR A 48 -7.81 5.84 -0.68
CA TYR A 48 -6.54 5.90 -1.41
C TYR A 48 -5.94 7.30 -1.44
N ASP A 49 -4.62 7.34 -1.59
CA ASP A 49 -3.82 8.56 -1.75
C ASP A 49 -3.83 9.05 -3.21
N ILE A 50 -3.21 10.18 -3.43
CA ILE A 50 -3.00 10.80 -4.74
C ILE A 50 -2.41 9.77 -5.73
N GLY A 51 -2.98 9.73 -6.92
CA GLY A 51 -2.68 8.70 -7.92
C GLY A 51 -3.70 7.58 -7.95
N GLY A 52 -4.34 7.25 -6.80
CA GLY A 52 -5.39 6.24 -6.74
C GLY A 52 -4.91 4.83 -7.12
N ARG A 53 -5.88 3.98 -7.42
CA ARG A 53 -5.62 2.61 -7.91
C ARG A 53 -4.96 2.60 -9.28
N GLY A 54 -4.14 1.58 -9.52
CA GLY A 54 -3.40 1.41 -10.77
C GLY A 54 -2.04 2.09 -10.76
N ASP A 55 -1.57 2.56 -9.59
CA ASP A 55 -0.25 3.18 -9.45
C ASP A 55 0.92 2.17 -9.55
N GLN A 56 0.62 0.88 -9.60
CA GLN A 56 1.60 -0.22 -9.64
C GLN A 56 2.58 -0.18 -8.44
N SER A 57 2.22 0.47 -7.34
CA SER A 57 3.09 0.81 -6.22
C SER A 57 2.31 0.80 -4.89
N PHE A 58 2.10 1.96 -4.28
CA PHE A 58 1.63 2.19 -2.92
C PHE A 58 0.14 1.88 -2.71
N ASN A 59 -0.74 2.47 -3.55
CA ASN A 59 -2.18 2.27 -3.44
C ASN A 59 -2.57 0.83 -3.82
N ASP A 60 -1.94 0.28 -4.87
CA ASP A 60 -2.16 -1.12 -5.27
C ASP A 60 -1.69 -2.11 -4.19
N ALA A 61 -0.62 -1.79 -3.43
CA ALA A 61 -0.18 -2.60 -2.30
C ALA A 61 -1.19 -2.56 -1.13
N ALA A 62 -1.77 -1.38 -0.84
CA ALA A 62 -2.82 -1.25 0.17
C ALA A 62 -4.07 -2.07 -0.22
N TYR A 63 -4.48 -1.99 -1.47
CA TYR A 63 -5.57 -2.81 -2.01
C TYR A 63 -5.30 -4.31 -1.89
N ALA A 64 -4.11 -4.75 -2.23
CA ALA A 64 -3.74 -6.16 -2.08
C ALA A 64 -3.90 -6.64 -0.63
N GLY A 65 -3.67 -5.76 0.35
CA GLY A 65 -3.92 -6.02 1.77
C GLY A 65 -5.41 -6.21 2.09
N LEU A 66 -6.27 -5.36 1.54
CA LEU A 66 -7.73 -5.49 1.66
C LEU A 66 -8.22 -6.77 1.00
N GLN A 67 -7.82 -7.05 -0.24
CA GLN A 67 -8.20 -8.29 -0.95
C GLN A 67 -7.76 -9.54 -0.18
N LYS A 68 -6.54 -9.53 0.39
CA LYS A 68 -6.06 -10.62 1.24
C LYS A 68 -6.97 -10.79 2.46
N ALA A 69 -7.38 -9.70 3.11
CA ALA A 69 -8.28 -9.76 4.25
C ALA A 69 -9.69 -10.26 3.86
N GLU A 70 -10.21 -9.85 2.71
CA GLU A 70 -11.48 -10.39 2.19
C GLU A 70 -11.41 -11.90 1.98
N LYS A 71 -10.34 -12.36 1.33
CA LYS A 71 -10.14 -13.78 0.99
C LYS A 71 -9.89 -14.65 2.23
N GLU A 72 -9.00 -14.22 3.14
CA GLU A 72 -8.52 -15.05 4.24
C GLU A 72 -9.33 -14.86 5.53
N LEU A 73 -9.90 -13.66 5.72
CA LEU A 73 -10.63 -13.33 6.95
C LEU A 73 -12.14 -13.26 6.72
N GLY A 74 -12.64 -13.27 5.48
CA GLY A 74 -14.06 -13.14 5.17
C GLY A 74 -14.65 -11.77 5.55
N VAL A 75 -13.82 -10.73 5.58
CA VAL A 75 -14.29 -9.34 5.78
C VAL A 75 -14.92 -8.81 4.50
N LYS A 76 -15.71 -7.74 4.61
CA LYS A 76 -16.25 -7.02 3.46
C LYS A 76 -15.44 -5.74 3.28
N GLY A 77 -14.78 -5.60 2.14
CA GLY A 77 -14.01 -4.42 1.77
C GLY A 77 -14.87 -3.30 1.18
N ALA A 78 -14.46 -2.08 1.43
CA ALA A 78 -14.93 -0.88 0.75
C ALA A 78 -13.73 -0.02 0.34
N GLU A 79 -13.85 0.66 -0.77
CA GLU A 79 -12.79 1.47 -1.36
C GLU A 79 -13.29 2.88 -1.65
N ALA A 80 -12.41 3.87 -1.56
CA ALA A 80 -12.71 5.23 -1.96
C ALA A 80 -11.50 5.87 -2.64
N GLU A 81 -11.72 6.33 -3.87
CA GLU A 81 -10.68 6.96 -4.69
C GLU A 81 -10.51 8.44 -4.34
N PRO A 82 -9.29 8.98 -4.50
CA PRO A 82 -9.06 10.42 -4.42
C PRO A 82 -9.68 11.17 -5.60
N SER A 83 -9.94 12.46 -5.40
CA SER A 83 -10.29 13.38 -6.50
C SER A 83 -9.08 14.22 -6.86
N GLU A 84 -8.92 14.59 -8.13
CA GLU A 84 -7.84 15.49 -8.54
C GLU A 84 -8.02 16.86 -7.85
N GLY A 85 -6.95 17.37 -7.23
CA GLY A 85 -6.98 18.66 -6.54
C GLY A 85 -7.82 18.68 -5.25
N GLU A 86 -8.13 17.52 -4.66
CA GLU A 86 -8.93 17.43 -3.44
C GLU A 86 -8.34 18.19 -2.26
N SER A 87 -9.22 18.76 -1.45
CA SER A 87 -8.89 19.45 -0.20
C SER A 87 -8.86 18.50 1.01
N ASP A 88 -8.37 18.98 2.14
CA ASP A 88 -8.50 18.25 3.42
C ASP A 88 -9.97 18.05 3.83
N ALA A 89 -10.87 18.97 3.44
CA ALA A 89 -12.31 18.81 3.68
C ALA A 89 -12.89 17.63 2.91
N ASP A 90 -12.46 17.39 1.68
CA ASP A 90 -12.89 16.24 0.87
C ASP A 90 -12.40 14.92 1.50
N LYS A 91 -11.16 14.88 2.02
CA LYS A 91 -10.63 13.74 2.76
C LYS A 91 -11.43 13.47 4.04
N VAL A 92 -11.78 14.52 4.80
CA VAL A 92 -12.64 14.40 5.99
C VAL A 92 -14.01 13.83 5.61
N GLN A 93 -14.63 14.33 4.53
CA GLN A 93 -15.93 13.85 4.07
C GLN A 93 -15.86 12.37 3.66
N ARG A 94 -14.81 11.97 2.94
CA ARG A 94 -14.56 10.58 2.51
C ARG A 94 -14.42 9.64 3.70
N LEU A 95 -13.52 9.94 4.65
CA LEU A 95 -13.35 9.10 5.85
C LEU A 95 -14.62 9.04 6.70
N THR A 96 -15.35 10.17 6.82
CA THR A 96 -16.62 10.23 7.52
C THR A 96 -17.66 9.32 6.88
N ALA A 97 -17.78 9.34 5.55
CA ALA A 97 -18.72 8.50 4.82
C ALA A 97 -18.42 7.00 5.03
N LEU A 98 -17.13 6.63 4.97
CA LEU A 98 -16.70 5.26 5.22
C LEU A 98 -17.00 4.81 6.66
N ALA A 99 -16.71 5.64 7.66
CA ALA A 99 -17.00 5.33 9.07
C ALA A 99 -18.52 5.23 9.32
N ARG A 100 -19.32 6.16 8.78
CA ARG A 100 -20.79 6.12 8.89
C ARG A 100 -21.42 4.90 8.26
N SER A 101 -20.83 4.32 7.22
CA SER A 101 -21.26 3.07 6.59
C SER A 101 -20.95 1.83 7.42
N GLY A 102 -20.39 2.02 8.63
CA GLY A 102 -20.09 0.96 9.58
C GLY A 102 -18.83 0.17 9.24
N ASN A 103 -17.90 0.77 8.49
CA ASN A 103 -16.58 0.16 8.29
C ASN A 103 -15.71 0.36 9.54
N ASN A 104 -15.03 -0.69 9.94
CA ASN A 104 -14.07 -0.74 11.03
C ASN A 104 -13.06 -1.88 10.77
N PRO A 105 -11.77 -1.60 10.44
CA PRO A 105 -11.15 -0.28 10.42
C PRO A 105 -11.46 0.55 9.17
N VAL A 106 -11.16 1.86 9.25
CA VAL A 106 -11.07 2.78 8.10
C VAL A 106 -9.62 3.21 7.97
N ILE A 107 -9.02 2.97 6.81
CA ILE A 107 -7.58 3.18 6.58
C ILE A 107 -7.39 4.30 5.55
N GLY A 108 -6.73 5.39 5.94
CA GLY A 108 -6.23 6.40 5.03
C GLY A 108 -4.84 6.00 4.53
N VAL A 109 -4.70 5.86 3.23
CA VAL A 109 -3.43 5.55 2.59
C VAL A 109 -2.66 6.84 2.37
N GLY A 110 -1.49 6.98 3.04
CA GLY A 110 -0.62 8.13 2.88
C GLY A 110 -0.78 9.25 3.92
N PHE A 111 0.32 9.95 4.14
CA PHE A 111 0.46 11.01 5.14
C PHE A 111 -0.50 12.20 4.94
N ALA A 112 -0.98 12.40 3.71
CA ALA A 112 -1.92 13.48 3.38
C ALA A 112 -3.28 13.34 4.09
N TYR A 113 -3.57 12.16 4.65
CA TYR A 113 -4.77 11.94 5.48
C TYR A 113 -4.63 12.38 6.94
N ALA A 114 -3.44 12.79 7.41
CA ALA A 114 -3.21 13.08 8.82
C ALA A 114 -4.21 14.10 9.43
N PRO A 115 -4.49 15.28 8.82
CA PRO A 115 -5.47 16.22 9.35
C PRO A 115 -6.89 15.65 9.37
N ALA A 116 -7.26 14.87 8.35
CA ALA A 116 -8.58 14.28 8.23
C ALA A 116 -8.80 13.16 9.26
N ILE A 117 -7.82 12.26 9.43
CA ILE A 117 -7.89 11.17 10.41
C ILE A 117 -8.02 11.70 11.83
N GLU A 118 -7.24 12.72 12.23
CA GLU A 118 -7.34 13.32 13.56
C GLU A 118 -8.77 13.78 13.85
N LYS A 119 -9.39 14.47 12.89
CA LYS A 119 -10.74 15.01 13.03
C LYS A 119 -11.80 13.92 13.09
N VAL A 120 -11.72 12.92 12.18
CA VAL A 120 -12.75 11.88 12.07
C VAL A 120 -12.61 10.86 13.20
N ALA A 121 -11.40 10.50 13.62
CA ALA A 121 -11.19 9.56 14.73
C ALA A 121 -11.80 10.09 16.06
N LYS A 122 -11.72 11.40 16.32
CA LYS A 122 -12.38 12.02 17.48
C LYS A 122 -13.90 11.92 17.41
N ALA A 123 -14.49 12.02 16.21
CA ALA A 123 -15.93 11.93 16.01
C ALA A 123 -16.48 10.49 16.05
N TYR A 124 -15.62 9.50 15.78
CA TYR A 124 -15.96 8.08 15.72
C TYR A 124 -15.07 7.24 16.66
N PRO A 125 -15.17 7.42 17.99
CA PRO A 125 -14.24 6.81 18.96
C PRO A 125 -14.29 5.28 19.04
N LYS A 126 -15.35 4.65 18.47
CA LYS A 126 -15.52 3.20 18.42
C LYS A 126 -14.98 2.59 17.10
N THR A 127 -14.57 3.41 16.15
CA THR A 127 -13.98 2.98 14.89
C THR A 127 -12.47 3.07 14.99
N THR A 128 -11.77 2.02 14.62
CA THR A 128 -10.30 2.03 14.47
C THR A 128 -9.95 2.71 13.14
N PHE A 129 -9.02 3.63 13.20
CA PHE A 129 -8.47 4.28 12.02
C PHE A 129 -7.03 3.84 11.82
N GLY A 130 -6.65 3.56 10.58
CA GLY A 130 -5.26 3.39 10.17
C GLY A 130 -4.79 4.59 9.37
N ILE A 131 -3.55 4.99 9.55
CA ILE A 131 -2.88 5.92 8.64
C ILE A 131 -1.54 5.33 8.26
N ILE A 132 -1.25 5.33 6.95
CA ILE A 132 0.03 4.85 6.44
C ILE A 132 0.95 6.06 6.23
N ASP A 133 2.22 5.92 6.63
CA ASP A 133 3.29 6.90 6.43
C ASP A 133 3.16 8.21 7.22
N ASP A 134 2.42 8.20 8.33
CA ASP A 134 2.35 9.36 9.23
C ASP A 134 2.33 8.98 10.71
N THR A 135 3.03 9.77 11.53
CA THR A 135 3.02 9.68 13.00
C THR A 135 2.66 11.00 13.66
N SER A 136 2.33 12.03 12.88
CA SER A 136 2.05 13.37 13.42
C SER A 136 0.72 13.44 14.19
N LYS A 137 -0.20 12.51 13.92
CA LYS A 137 -1.51 12.44 14.56
C LYS A 137 -1.68 11.11 15.27
N THR A 138 -1.94 11.17 16.57
CA THR A 138 -2.10 10.01 17.44
C THR A 138 -3.44 10.05 18.17
N GLY A 139 -3.90 8.88 18.61
CA GLY A 139 -5.15 8.75 19.35
C GLY A 139 -5.39 7.30 19.79
N PRO A 140 -6.31 7.07 20.75
CA PRO A 140 -6.57 5.74 21.28
C PRO A 140 -7.12 4.77 20.23
N ASN A 141 -7.66 5.27 19.14
CA ASN A 141 -8.23 4.52 18.03
C ASN A 141 -7.53 4.80 16.69
N ILE A 142 -6.29 5.31 16.72
CA ILE A 142 -5.47 5.56 15.52
C ILE A 142 -4.26 4.64 15.54
N ALA A 143 -4.07 3.84 14.50
CA ALA A 143 -2.87 3.05 14.23
C ALA A 143 -2.02 3.76 13.17
N ASN A 144 -0.79 4.13 13.51
CA ASN A 144 0.17 4.77 12.64
C ASN A 144 1.09 3.70 12.04
N LEU A 145 0.85 3.33 10.78
CA LEU A 145 1.55 2.26 10.08
C LEU A 145 2.72 2.87 9.31
N VAL A 146 3.94 2.75 9.84
CA VAL A 146 5.13 3.43 9.31
C VAL A 146 6.29 2.49 9.10
N PHE A 147 7.22 2.91 8.24
CA PHE A 147 8.32 2.09 7.79
C PHE A 147 9.66 2.79 7.98
N ASN A 148 10.74 2.01 7.97
CA ASN A 148 12.10 2.51 7.91
C ASN A 148 12.55 2.51 6.43
N GLU A 149 11.99 3.43 5.66
CA GLU A 149 12.17 3.52 4.21
C GLU A 149 13.65 3.71 3.84
N GLU A 150 14.39 4.43 4.68
CA GLU A 150 15.82 4.64 4.53
C GLU A 150 16.61 3.33 4.49
N GLN A 151 16.18 2.32 5.26
CA GLN A 151 16.87 1.03 5.31
C GLN A 151 16.75 0.27 3.99
N GLY A 152 15.53 0.19 3.42
CA GLY A 152 15.32 -0.43 2.11
C GLY A 152 16.03 0.32 0.99
N SER A 153 15.99 1.66 1.05
CA SER A 153 16.66 2.53 0.09
C SER A 153 18.19 2.45 0.15
N TYR A 154 18.76 2.23 1.34
CA TYR A 154 20.20 1.96 1.48
C TYR A 154 20.58 0.70 0.68
N LEU A 155 19.83 -0.38 0.81
CA LEU A 155 20.07 -1.60 0.04
C LEU A 155 19.98 -1.35 -1.47
N ALA A 156 19.02 -0.52 -1.92
CA ALA A 156 18.91 -0.09 -3.31
C ALA A 156 20.15 0.70 -3.76
N GLY A 157 20.70 1.55 -2.90
CA GLY A 157 21.94 2.28 -3.14
C GLY A 157 23.12 1.34 -3.33
N VAL A 158 23.25 0.31 -2.49
CA VAL A 158 24.28 -0.74 -2.64
C VAL A 158 24.12 -1.47 -3.98
N ALA A 159 22.89 -1.89 -4.30
CA ALA A 159 22.61 -2.58 -5.56
C ALA A 159 22.92 -1.70 -6.78
N ALA A 160 22.53 -0.43 -6.74
CA ALA A 160 22.79 0.54 -7.80
C ALA A 160 24.29 0.77 -8.03
N ALA A 161 25.05 1.03 -6.95
CA ALA A 161 26.50 1.26 -7.05
C ALA A 161 27.26 0.05 -7.59
N LYS A 162 26.86 -1.16 -7.18
CA LYS A 162 27.47 -2.41 -7.69
C LYS A 162 27.11 -2.72 -9.15
N THR A 163 25.94 -2.25 -9.62
CA THR A 163 25.46 -2.53 -10.98
C THR A 163 25.88 -1.46 -12.00
N SER A 164 26.05 -0.21 -11.55
CA SER A 164 26.43 0.91 -12.40
C SER A 164 27.81 0.71 -13.02
N LYS A 165 27.88 0.94 -14.34
CA LYS A 165 29.14 0.94 -15.12
C LYS A 165 29.66 2.36 -15.35
N SER A 166 28.77 3.34 -15.34
CA SER A 166 29.11 4.76 -15.53
C SER A 166 29.56 5.45 -14.23
N HIS A 167 29.45 4.77 -13.09
CA HIS A 167 29.59 5.37 -11.76
C HIS A 167 28.68 6.59 -11.55
N THR A 168 27.56 6.66 -12.28
CA THR A 168 26.55 7.72 -12.15
C THR A 168 25.18 7.07 -12.02
N VAL A 169 24.52 7.33 -10.90
CA VAL A 169 23.19 6.79 -10.58
C VAL A 169 22.23 7.92 -10.30
N GLY A 170 20.94 7.66 -10.46
CA GLY A 170 19.88 8.64 -10.28
C GLY A 170 18.95 8.29 -9.13
N PHE A 171 18.47 9.32 -8.42
CA PHE A 171 17.32 9.27 -7.53
C PHE A 171 16.27 10.26 -7.99
N ILE A 172 15.01 9.80 -8.08
CA ILE A 172 13.85 10.64 -8.40
C ILE A 172 12.86 10.50 -7.25
N GLY A 173 12.65 11.57 -6.49
CA GLY A 173 11.59 11.67 -5.50
C GLY A 173 10.33 12.31 -6.07
N GLY A 174 9.14 11.82 -5.73
CA GLY A 174 7.89 12.38 -6.21
C GLY A 174 7.69 13.83 -5.74
N VAL A 175 7.60 14.04 -4.44
CA VAL A 175 7.44 15.37 -3.83
C VAL A 175 8.51 15.58 -2.77
N GLU A 176 9.05 16.79 -2.68
CA GLU A 176 10.07 17.13 -1.68
C GLU A 176 9.46 17.28 -0.28
N VAL A 177 9.23 16.15 0.39
CA VAL A 177 8.72 16.07 1.76
C VAL A 177 9.62 15.21 2.64
N PRO A 178 9.56 15.35 3.97
CA PRO A 178 10.43 14.60 4.89
C PRO A 178 10.40 13.09 4.69
N LEU A 179 9.24 12.52 4.36
CA LEU A 179 9.10 11.10 4.05
C LEU A 179 9.99 10.69 2.86
N ILE A 180 9.90 11.41 1.75
CA ILE A 180 10.67 11.08 0.53
C ILE A 180 12.17 11.37 0.71
N LYS A 181 12.51 12.32 1.59
CA LYS A 181 13.92 12.56 1.97
C LYS A 181 14.55 11.36 2.68
N LYS A 182 13.80 10.53 3.39
CA LYS A 182 14.35 9.28 3.95
C LYS A 182 14.78 8.30 2.86
N PHE A 183 13.98 8.16 1.80
CA PHE A 183 14.35 7.32 0.65
C PHE A 183 15.62 7.82 -0.01
N GLU A 184 15.75 9.14 -0.26
CA GLU A 184 16.97 9.75 -0.79
C GLU A 184 18.15 9.50 0.12
N ALA A 185 18.02 9.80 1.41
CA ALA A 185 19.12 9.68 2.37
C ALA A 185 19.70 8.28 2.43
N GLY A 186 18.83 7.27 2.53
CA GLY A 186 19.23 5.87 2.52
C GLY A 186 19.93 5.50 1.21
N PHE A 187 19.33 5.84 0.08
CA PHE A 187 19.89 5.54 -1.24
C PHE A 187 21.28 6.18 -1.45
N VAL A 188 21.38 7.48 -1.19
CA VAL A 188 22.64 8.22 -1.33
C VAL A 188 23.71 7.63 -0.42
N GLN A 189 23.38 7.33 0.85
CA GLN A 189 24.34 6.71 1.76
C GLN A 189 24.78 5.33 1.26
N GLY A 190 23.86 4.46 0.85
CA GLY A 190 24.18 3.13 0.34
C GLY A 190 25.07 3.17 -0.90
N VAL A 191 24.83 4.13 -1.82
CA VAL A 191 25.72 4.37 -2.97
C VAL A 191 27.11 4.78 -2.51
N LYS A 192 27.22 5.78 -1.63
CA LYS A 192 28.50 6.36 -1.20
C LYS A 192 29.33 5.42 -0.35
N ASP A 193 28.70 4.61 0.49
CA ASP A 193 29.38 3.60 1.30
C ASP A 193 29.91 2.44 0.42
N THR A 194 29.29 2.20 -0.75
CA THR A 194 29.66 1.14 -1.68
C THR A 194 30.67 1.62 -2.73
N ASP A 195 30.44 2.79 -3.31
CA ASP A 195 31.33 3.46 -4.27
C ASP A 195 31.43 4.96 -3.92
N PRO A 196 32.45 5.37 -3.14
CA PRO A 196 32.60 6.77 -2.73
C PRO A 196 32.80 7.75 -3.91
N LYS A 197 33.23 7.26 -5.07
CA LYS A 197 33.42 8.06 -6.28
C LYS A 197 32.18 8.20 -7.13
N ALA A 198 31.17 7.33 -6.95
CA ALA A 198 29.96 7.37 -7.74
C ALA A 198 29.26 8.72 -7.60
N LYS A 199 28.76 9.26 -8.72
CA LYS A 199 27.92 10.45 -8.75
C LYS A 199 26.46 10.04 -8.54
N VAL A 200 25.78 10.73 -7.63
CA VAL A 200 24.33 10.58 -7.43
C VAL A 200 23.65 11.85 -7.96
N LEU A 201 22.73 11.68 -8.90
CA LEU A 201 21.87 12.75 -9.42
C LEU A 201 20.54 12.67 -8.68
N THR A 202 20.22 13.67 -7.87
CA THR A 202 18.93 13.72 -7.15
C THR A 202 18.02 14.78 -7.75
N GLN A 203 16.73 14.45 -7.82
CA GLN A 203 15.69 15.36 -8.30
C GLN A 203 14.36 15.01 -7.65
N TYR A 204 13.63 16.03 -7.21
CA TYR A 204 12.22 15.93 -6.85
C TYR A 204 11.36 16.46 -8.00
N LEU A 205 10.23 15.78 -8.27
CA LEU A 205 9.35 16.17 -9.38
C LEU A 205 8.58 17.44 -9.07
N THR A 206 8.09 17.57 -7.83
CA THR A 206 7.39 18.76 -7.34
C THR A 206 7.72 19.05 -5.89
N GLN A 207 7.20 20.17 -5.37
CA GLN A 207 7.27 20.57 -3.96
C GLN A 207 5.87 20.94 -3.46
N PRO A 208 5.60 20.80 -2.16
CA PRO A 208 4.33 21.25 -1.61
C PRO A 208 4.06 22.73 -1.95
N PRO A 209 2.82 23.11 -2.27
CA PRO A 209 1.58 22.31 -2.15
C PRO A 209 1.27 21.44 -3.39
N ASP A 210 2.14 21.37 -4.39
CA ASP A 210 1.92 20.54 -5.58
C ASP A 210 2.33 19.07 -5.32
N PHE A 211 1.33 18.18 -5.25
CA PHE A 211 1.52 16.76 -5.07
C PHE A 211 1.45 15.94 -6.37
N ASN A 212 1.37 16.58 -7.53
CA ASN A 212 1.35 15.91 -8.84
C ASN A 212 2.60 15.06 -9.10
N GLY A 213 3.68 15.30 -8.36
CA GLY A 213 4.88 14.47 -8.39
C GLY A 213 4.65 13.00 -8.04
N PHE A 214 3.51 12.64 -7.43
CA PHE A 214 3.14 11.25 -7.18
C PHE A 214 2.21 10.67 -8.25
N SER A 215 1.57 11.48 -9.11
CA SER A 215 0.49 11.03 -9.98
C SER A 215 0.71 11.24 -11.48
N LYS A 216 1.74 11.98 -11.90
CA LYS A 216 1.95 12.35 -13.32
C LYS A 216 3.17 11.62 -13.91
N PRO A 217 2.98 10.51 -14.66
CA PRO A 217 4.10 9.74 -15.27
C PRO A 217 5.02 10.56 -16.17
N ASP A 218 4.49 11.57 -16.85
CA ASP A 218 5.30 12.43 -17.73
C ASP A 218 6.37 13.21 -16.97
N LEU A 219 6.12 13.60 -15.70
CA LEU A 219 7.13 14.24 -14.86
C LEU A 219 8.28 13.27 -14.53
N GLY A 220 7.93 12.04 -14.16
CA GLY A 220 8.93 10.98 -13.90
C GLY A 220 9.76 10.66 -15.14
N LYS A 221 9.10 10.57 -16.29
CA LYS A 221 9.75 10.32 -17.58
C LYS A 221 10.74 11.43 -17.94
N ALA A 222 10.35 12.68 -17.83
CA ALA A 222 11.22 13.83 -18.14
C ALA A 222 12.43 13.89 -17.18
N ALA A 223 12.22 13.64 -15.89
CA ALA A 223 13.30 13.62 -14.90
C ALA A 223 14.31 12.48 -15.18
N ALA A 224 13.81 11.28 -15.47
CA ALA A 224 14.66 10.14 -15.82
C ALA A 224 15.48 10.43 -17.09
N GLN A 225 14.86 10.99 -18.14
CA GLN A 225 15.57 11.37 -19.35
C GLN A 225 16.69 12.36 -19.04
N GLY A 226 16.43 13.40 -18.25
CA GLY A 226 17.45 14.37 -17.86
C GLY A 226 18.60 13.78 -17.04
N GLN A 227 18.36 12.69 -16.28
CA GLN A 227 19.42 11.97 -15.56
C GLN A 227 20.20 11.02 -16.48
N LEU A 228 19.52 10.34 -17.42
CA LEU A 228 20.15 9.53 -18.46
C LEU A 228 21.08 10.35 -19.35
N ASP A 229 20.66 11.54 -19.78
CA ASP A 229 21.47 12.48 -20.58
C ASP A 229 22.74 12.94 -19.83
N LYS A 230 22.70 12.89 -18.47
CA LYS A 230 23.88 13.17 -17.61
C LYS A 230 24.71 11.93 -17.29
N GLY A 231 24.40 10.80 -17.92
CA GLY A 231 25.17 9.57 -17.83
C GLY A 231 24.72 8.59 -16.74
N ALA A 232 23.56 8.80 -16.09
CA ALA A 232 23.03 7.80 -15.16
C ALA A 232 22.68 6.51 -15.91
N ASP A 233 23.07 5.37 -15.33
CA ASP A 233 22.77 4.04 -15.89
C ASP A 233 21.97 3.14 -14.94
N VAL A 234 21.72 3.60 -13.72
CA VAL A 234 20.77 3.03 -12.77
C VAL A 234 19.96 4.17 -12.15
N ILE A 235 18.63 4.12 -12.25
CA ILE A 235 17.75 5.16 -11.71
C ILE A 235 16.74 4.55 -10.75
N TYR A 236 16.73 5.04 -9.52
CA TYR A 236 15.74 4.71 -8.50
C TYR A 236 14.66 5.80 -8.43
N SER A 237 13.37 5.41 -8.50
CA SER A 237 12.26 6.34 -8.40
C SER A 237 11.35 6.02 -7.20
N ALA A 238 11.28 6.94 -6.23
CA ALA A 238 10.35 6.91 -5.10
C ALA A 238 9.23 7.95 -5.36
N ALA A 239 8.35 7.67 -6.33
CA ALA A 239 7.43 8.65 -6.89
C ALA A 239 6.03 8.11 -7.22
N GLY A 240 5.60 7.00 -6.60
CA GLY A 240 4.27 6.42 -6.83
C GLY A 240 4.01 6.19 -8.33
N LEU A 241 2.81 6.58 -8.82
CA LEU A 241 2.45 6.43 -10.23
C LEU A 241 3.42 7.17 -11.17
N ALA A 242 3.93 8.33 -10.78
CA ALA A 242 4.90 9.07 -11.60
C ALA A 242 6.18 8.27 -11.85
N GLY A 243 6.55 7.36 -10.94
CA GLY A 243 7.68 6.43 -11.09
C GLY A 243 7.55 5.51 -12.30
N SER A 244 6.34 5.19 -12.76
CA SER A 244 6.13 4.37 -13.96
C SER A 244 6.71 5.02 -15.22
N GLY A 245 6.63 6.34 -15.33
CA GLY A 245 7.26 7.09 -16.43
C GLY A 245 8.78 7.08 -16.35
N ALA A 246 9.35 7.13 -15.14
CA ALA A 246 10.80 7.00 -14.93
C ALA A 246 11.30 5.61 -15.34
N ILE A 247 10.56 4.55 -14.96
CA ILE A 247 10.84 3.16 -15.37
C ILE A 247 10.79 3.03 -16.90
N GLU A 248 9.75 3.57 -17.54
CA GLU A 248 9.59 3.55 -18.99
C GLU A 248 10.80 4.19 -19.70
N ALA A 249 11.18 5.41 -19.30
CA ALA A 249 12.30 6.12 -19.93
C ALA A 249 13.61 5.36 -19.74
N THR A 250 13.87 4.88 -18.53
CA THR A 250 15.08 4.14 -18.19
C THR A 250 15.17 2.83 -18.98
N ALA A 251 14.08 2.08 -19.08
CA ALA A 251 14.02 0.83 -19.84
C ALA A 251 14.23 1.06 -21.34
N LYS A 252 13.60 2.08 -21.93
CA LYS A 252 13.78 2.44 -23.34
C LYS A 252 15.22 2.85 -23.68
N ALA A 253 15.94 3.39 -22.70
CA ALA A 253 17.38 3.69 -22.85
C ALA A 253 18.29 2.46 -22.65
N GLY A 254 17.72 1.27 -22.39
CA GLY A 254 18.48 0.05 -22.12
C GLY A 254 19.25 0.10 -20.79
N LYS A 255 18.77 0.89 -19.82
CA LYS A 255 19.38 1.10 -18.51
C LYS A 255 18.55 0.43 -17.42
N TRP A 256 19.05 0.44 -16.17
CA TRP A 256 18.37 -0.21 -15.05
C TRP A 256 17.51 0.76 -14.25
N ALA A 257 16.26 0.40 -14.03
CA ALA A 257 15.37 1.08 -13.10
C ALA A 257 15.31 0.33 -11.77
N ILE A 258 15.17 1.05 -10.65
CA ILE A 258 14.79 0.51 -9.36
C ILE A 258 13.41 1.06 -9.01
N GLY A 259 12.48 0.16 -8.72
CA GLY A 259 11.11 0.48 -8.37
C GLY A 259 10.91 0.73 -6.87
N VAL A 260 9.65 0.99 -6.46
CA VAL A 260 9.29 1.33 -5.08
C VAL A 260 7.97 0.69 -4.64
N ASP A 261 7.81 0.52 -3.33
CA ASP A 261 6.68 0.01 -2.56
C ASP A 261 6.32 -1.45 -2.86
N SER A 262 6.04 -1.77 -4.11
CA SER A 262 5.69 -3.10 -4.58
C SER A 262 6.81 -3.72 -5.40
N ASP A 263 6.78 -5.04 -5.59
CA ASP A 263 7.62 -5.70 -6.58
C ASP A 263 7.15 -5.32 -8.00
N GLN A 264 7.73 -4.25 -8.53
CA GLN A 264 7.30 -3.65 -9.81
C GLN A 264 7.69 -4.51 -11.03
N TYR A 265 8.61 -5.46 -10.88
CA TYR A 265 8.87 -6.49 -11.91
C TYR A 265 7.61 -7.34 -12.19
N MET A 266 6.80 -7.60 -11.16
CA MET A 266 5.59 -8.42 -11.24
C MET A 266 4.34 -7.63 -11.65
N GLN A 267 4.41 -6.31 -11.76
CA GLN A 267 3.26 -5.47 -12.03
C GLN A 267 2.86 -5.51 -13.52
N LYS A 268 1.59 -5.79 -13.77
CA LYS A 268 1.06 -5.95 -15.14
C LYS A 268 1.21 -4.69 -15.99
N GLY A 269 1.03 -3.51 -15.41
CA GLY A 269 1.16 -2.23 -16.11
C GLY A 269 2.60 -1.93 -16.53
N LEU A 270 3.59 -2.61 -15.93
CA LEU A 270 5.01 -2.43 -16.22
C LEU A 270 5.62 -3.61 -17.00
N ALA A 271 4.79 -4.57 -17.43
CA ALA A 271 5.25 -5.81 -18.08
C ALA A 271 6.14 -5.57 -19.31
N ALA A 272 5.90 -4.47 -20.06
CA ALA A 272 6.71 -4.12 -21.24
C ALA A 272 8.14 -3.66 -20.88
N TYR A 273 8.37 -3.28 -19.62
CA TYR A 273 9.64 -2.70 -19.14
C TYR A 273 10.33 -3.56 -18.09
N LYS A 274 9.70 -4.65 -17.66
CA LYS A 274 10.12 -5.45 -16.50
C LYS A 274 11.57 -5.94 -16.55
N ASP A 275 12.06 -6.29 -17.75
CA ASP A 275 13.42 -6.82 -17.92
C ASP A 275 14.50 -5.78 -17.63
N HIS A 276 14.11 -4.51 -17.53
CA HIS A 276 14.95 -3.38 -17.11
C HIS A 276 14.66 -2.91 -15.67
N ILE A 277 13.77 -3.56 -14.93
CA ILE A 277 13.56 -3.31 -13.50
C ILE A 277 14.54 -4.20 -12.74
N LEU A 278 15.67 -3.64 -12.31
CA LEU A 278 16.70 -4.37 -11.58
C LEU A 278 16.11 -5.04 -10.32
N THR A 279 15.49 -4.23 -9.49
CA THR A 279 14.80 -4.61 -8.25
C THR A 279 13.77 -3.53 -7.90
N SER A 280 13.06 -3.70 -6.79
CA SER A 280 12.21 -2.66 -6.19
C SER A 280 12.47 -2.58 -4.70
N VAL A 281 12.51 -1.37 -4.14
CA VAL A 281 12.46 -1.18 -2.70
C VAL A 281 11.05 -1.50 -2.24
N THR A 282 10.86 -2.67 -1.65
CA THR A 282 9.54 -3.11 -1.18
C THR A 282 9.24 -2.52 0.18
N LYS A 283 7.96 -2.21 0.39
CA LYS A 283 7.38 -1.74 1.64
C LYS A 283 6.12 -2.56 1.92
N ASP A 284 6.04 -3.27 3.04
CA ASP A 284 4.95 -4.22 3.33
C ASP A 284 3.65 -3.51 3.74
N VAL A 285 3.18 -2.64 2.86
CA VAL A 285 1.88 -1.97 2.97
C VAL A 285 0.76 -3.00 2.96
N GLN A 286 0.87 -4.02 2.11
CA GLN A 286 -0.09 -5.14 2.05
C GLN A 286 -0.25 -5.82 3.41
N GLY A 287 0.85 -6.21 4.03
CA GLY A 287 0.84 -6.87 5.33
C GLY A 287 0.34 -5.95 6.44
N SER A 288 0.71 -4.67 6.42
CA SER A 288 0.27 -3.70 7.44
C SER A 288 -1.24 -3.48 7.41
N VAL A 289 -1.83 -3.34 6.23
CA VAL A 289 -3.29 -3.23 6.03
C VAL A 289 -3.99 -4.51 6.48
N PHE A 290 -3.51 -5.67 6.04
CA PHE A 290 -4.06 -6.97 6.44
C PHE A 290 -4.04 -7.15 7.96
N ASN A 291 -2.91 -6.86 8.60
CA ASN A 291 -2.72 -7.03 10.04
C ASN A 291 -3.61 -6.09 10.86
N LEU A 292 -3.79 -4.84 10.42
CA LEU A 292 -4.72 -3.92 11.08
C LEU A 292 -6.16 -4.43 10.99
N ILE A 293 -6.61 -4.87 9.81
CA ILE A 293 -7.95 -5.45 9.62
C ILE A 293 -8.11 -6.70 10.49
N LYS A 294 -7.10 -7.56 10.51
CA LYS A 294 -7.09 -8.77 11.35
C LYS A 294 -7.20 -8.43 12.83
N SER A 295 -6.48 -7.42 13.31
CA SER A 295 -6.51 -7.01 14.72
C SER A 295 -7.90 -6.58 15.18
N VAL A 296 -8.63 -5.86 14.32
CA VAL A 296 -10.02 -5.45 14.58
C VAL A 296 -10.94 -6.67 14.58
N LYS A 297 -10.78 -7.57 13.61
CA LYS A 297 -11.58 -8.81 13.56
C LYS A 297 -11.36 -9.68 14.80
N ASP A 298 -10.14 -9.77 15.29
CA ASP A 298 -9.78 -10.54 16.47
C ASP A 298 -10.20 -9.87 17.81
N GLY A 299 -10.84 -8.69 17.73
CA GLY A 299 -11.27 -7.93 18.92
C GLY A 299 -10.13 -7.28 19.71
N LYS A 300 -8.94 -7.16 19.09
CA LYS A 300 -7.73 -6.57 19.67
C LYS A 300 -7.18 -5.48 18.74
N PRO A 301 -7.93 -4.40 18.49
CA PRO A 301 -7.55 -3.39 17.52
C PRO A 301 -6.20 -2.76 17.88
N GLN A 302 -5.31 -2.66 16.89
CA GLN A 302 -4.04 -1.96 17.04
C GLN A 302 -4.29 -0.45 17.16
N SER A 303 -3.45 0.22 17.94
CA SER A 303 -3.37 1.67 18.02
C SER A 303 -1.93 2.10 18.30
N GLY A 304 -1.64 3.40 18.09
CA GLY A 304 -0.28 3.93 18.22
C GLY A 304 0.62 3.57 17.04
N GLU A 305 1.92 3.79 17.23
CA GLU A 305 2.91 3.58 16.17
C GLU A 305 3.23 2.09 15.97
N VAL A 306 3.09 1.64 14.73
CA VAL A 306 3.52 0.31 14.26
C VAL A 306 4.61 0.54 13.21
N ARG A 307 5.86 0.44 13.65
CA ARG A 307 7.04 0.69 12.81
C ARG A 307 7.65 -0.60 12.29
N MET A 308 7.86 -0.66 10.99
CA MET A 308 8.36 -1.85 10.30
C MET A 308 9.63 -1.53 9.51
N GLY A 309 10.70 -2.30 9.74
CA GLY A 309 12.00 -2.14 9.09
C GLY A 309 12.51 -3.46 8.52
N LEU A 310 13.82 -3.51 8.20
CA LEU A 310 14.47 -4.74 7.69
C LEU A 310 14.36 -5.92 8.65
N ALA A 311 14.48 -5.68 9.96
CA ALA A 311 14.41 -6.73 10.98
C ALA A 311 13.03 -7.43 11.02
N SER A 312 11.96 -6.72 10.66
CA SER A 312 10.59 -7.25 10.61
C SER A 312 10.12 -7.59 9.19
N ASN A 313 11.01 -7.54 8.20
CA ASN A 313 10.68 -7.64 6.77
C ASN A 313 9.64 -6.61 6.30
N GLY A 314 9.53 -5.48 6.99
CA GLY A 314 8.64 -4.39 6.61
C GLY A 314 9.14 -3.59 5.40
N VAL A 315 10.44 -3.63 5.15
CA VAL A 315 11.10 -3.10 3.94
C VAL A 315 12.14 -4.08 3.44
N GLY A 316 12.51 -3.99 2.16
CA GLY A 316 13.51 -4.87 1.57
C GLY A 316 13.74 -4.59 0.09
N LEU A 317 14.39 -5.53 -0.60
CA LEU A 317 14.50 -5.53 -2.06
C LEU A 317 13.79 -6.74 -2.67
N ALA A 318 13.05 -6.50 -3.75
CA ALA A 318 12.41 -7.55 -4.53
C ALA A 318 13.46 -8.42 -5.26
N ALA A 319 13.19 -9.72 -5.35
CA ALA A 319 14.08 -10.70 -5.98
C ALA A 319 13.44 -11.42 -7.18
N SER A 320 12.38 -10.87 -7.77
CA SER A 320 11.64 -11.55 -8.84
C SER A 320 12.31 -11.43 -10.21
N ASN A 321 13.20 -10.44 -10.42
CA ASN A 321 13.95 -10.35 -11.67
C ASN A 321 15.08 -11.38 -11.72
N PRO A 322 15.04 -12.38 -12.65
CA PRO A 322 16.09 -13.38 -12.77
C PRO A 322 17.45 -12.81 -13.17
N ALA A 323 17.49 -11.65 -13.84
CA ALA A 323 18.75 -10.99 -14.16
C ALA A 323 19.42 -10.46 -12.88
N TYR A 324 18.66 -9.87 -11.98
CA TYR A 324 19.16 -9.39 -10.69
C TYR A 324 19.66 -10.53 -9.80
N THR A 325 18.88 -11.60 -9.67
CA THR A 325 19.25 -12.74 -8.80
C THR A 325 20.48 -13.51 -9.28
N LYS A 326 20.85 -13.39 -10.54
CA LYS A 326 22.11 -13.94 -11.10
C LYS A 326 23.33 -13.05 -10.84
N MET A 327 23.17 -11.82 -10.36
CA MET A 327 24.26 -10.91 -10.02
C MET A 327 24.79 -11.26 -8.63
N THR A 328 25.51 -12.37 -8.50
CA THR A 328 25.95 -12.94 -7.20
C THR A 328 26.67 -11.95 -6.31
N ASP A 329 27.57 -11.12 -6.88
CA ASP A 329 28.33 -10.13 -6.14
C ASP A 329 27.47 -8.98 -5.62
N VAL A 330 26.44 -8.57 -6.41
CA VAL A 330 25.44 -7.57 -6.00
C VAL A 330 24.61 -8.11 -4.84
N ILE A 331 24.07 -9.32 -5.00
CA ILE A 331 23.26 -9.99 -3.96
C ILE A 331 24.07 -10.16 -2.68
N ALA A 332 25.31 -10.64 -2.75
CA ALA A 332 26.16 -10.81 -1.58
C ALA A 332 26.42 -9.48 -0.84
N ALA A 333 26.65 -8.39 -1.59
CA ALA A 333 26.82 -7.07 -1.01
C ALA A 333 25.55 -6.54 -0.34
N VAL A 334 24.39 -6.74 -0.97
CA VAL A 334 23.08 -6.35 -0.43
C VAL A 334 22.75 -7.13 0.85
N GLU A 335 22.93 -8.45 0.84
CA GLU A 335 22.66 -9.28 2.03
C GLU A 335 23.61 -8.94 3.19
N LYS A 336 24.88 -8.66 2.90
CA LYS A 336 25.83 -8.17 3.91
C LYS A 336 25.35 -6.83 4.51
N ALA A 337 24.96 -5.88 3.67
CA ALA A 337 24.47 -4.59 4.12
C ALA A 337 23.18 -4.74 4.96
N LYS A 338 22.22 -5.58 4.51
CA LYS A 338 21.02 -5.91 5.28
C LYS A 338 21.38 -6.43 6.66
N LYS A 339 22.29 -7.41 6.74
CA LYS A 339 22.75 -7.94 8.01
C LYS A 339 23.40 -6.88 8.90
N ASP A 340 24.26 -6.04 8.34
CA ASP A 340 24.98 -5.01 9.10
C ASP A 340 24.02 -3.92 9.63
N ILE A 341 22.94 -3.59 8.91
CA ILE A 341 21.88 -2.70 9.40
C ILE A 341 21.08 -3.36 10.54
N VAL A 342 20.67 -4.61 10.36
CA VAL A 342 19.89 -5.36 11.38
C VAL A 342 20.71 -5.57 12.65
N ASP A 343 22.03 -5.83 12.52
CA ASP A 343 22.97 -5.97 13.63
C ASP A 343 23.33 -4.62 14.29
N GLY A 344 22.85 -3.48 13.76
CA GLY A 344 23.15 -2.14 14.27
C GLY A 344 24.56 -1.62 13.96
N LYS A 345 25.31 -2.28 13.07
CA LYS A 345 26.65 -1.83 12.63
C LYS A 345 26.57 -0.66 11.67
N ILE A 346 25.47 -0.56 10.90
CA ILE A 346 25.19 0.55 10.02
C ILE A 346 23.93 1.23 10.54
N THR A 347 24.04 2.51 10.86
CA THR A 347 22.91 3.39 11.10
C THR A 347 22.61 4.16 9.83
N VAL A 348 21.45 3.91 9.24
CA VAL A 348 21.06 4.59 8.02
C VAL A 348 20.49 5.97 8.32
N LYS A 349 20.95 6.97 7.57
CA LYS A 349 20.49 8.35 7.70
C LYS A 349 19.03 8.49 7.24
N THR A 350 18.31 9.38 7.90
CA THR A 350 16.90 9.73 7.57
C THR A 350 16.77 11.09 6.87
N THR A 351 17.89 11.82 6.73
CA THR A 351 17.99 13.10 6.02
C THR A 351 19.22 13.09 5.12
N PRO A 352 19.13 13.62 3.90
CA PRO A 352 20.26 13.73 2.96
C PRO A 352 21.43 14.57 3.45
#